data_ed4ce04ff9a42b7246f505ff202d267b
#
_entry.id   ed4ce04ff9a42b7246f505ff202d267b
#
_cell.length_a   1.000
_cell.length_b   1.000
_cell.length_c   1.000
_cell.angle_alpha   90.00
_cell.angle_beta   90.00
_cell.angle_gamma   90.00
#
_symmetry.space_group_name_H-M   'P 1'
#
loop_
_entity.id
_entity.type
_entity.pdbx_description
1 polymer ?
#
loop_
_entity_poly.entity_id
_entity_poly.type
_entity_poly.pdbx_seq_one_letter_code
_entity_poly.pdbx_strand_id
1 'polypeptide(L)'
;MHLEWRLWSFTEGFRGKIAFSTILGLISSAFGVARLAMLGWMIGLLFKGEPVTELIWLIVLIALVMILRGMFEHWRAMTAHKTAALVQKKLRRKLFDRIGELGPAYVGSQRSGAITLSLVEGVEQLETYFGQYIPQLLVSFLTPILIFCFVFWIDLPVAATLVSFALLALFLPAMWHSRDVESSKERQIAYAAFASEFLDSIQGLATLKSFGQSSKTVSYTHLTLPTT
;
A
#
# COMPACT_ATOMS: atom_id res chain seq x y z
N MET A 1 -2.62 14.63 1.83
CA MET A 1 -3.42 13.51 2.37
C MET A 1 -4.89 13.91 2.26
N HIS A 2 -5.56 13.55 1.15
CA HIS A 2 -7.00 13.72 1.06
C HIS A 2 -7.67 12.47 1.62
N LEU A 3 -7.93 12.49 2.93
CA LEU A 3 -8.90 11.59 3.52
C LEU A 3 -10.26 12.10 3.03
N GLU A 4 -10.73 11.63 1.87
CA GLU A 4 -12.02 12.02 1.37
C GLU A 4 -13.09 11.55 2.36
N TRP A 5 -13.69 12.50 3.07
CA TRP A 5 -14.74 12.25 4.06
C TRP A 5 -15.90 11.40 3.49
N ARG A 6 -16.13 11.48 2.19
CA ARG A 6 -17.09 10.65 1.46
C ARG A 6 -16.71 9.17 1.45
N LEU A 7 -15.41 8.84 1.35
CA LEU A 7 -14.94 7.45 1.41
C LEU A 7 -15.06 6.88 2.83
N TRP A 8 -14.95 7.73 3.86
CA TRP A 8 -15.12 7.30 5.25
C TRP A 8 -16.53 6.80 5.56
N SER A 9 -17.57 7.32 4.88
CA SER A 9 -18.95 6.82 5.03
C SER A 9 -19.14 5.39 4.50
N PHE A 10 -18.30 4.95 3.56
CA PHE A 10 -18.31 3.57 3.04
C PHE A 10 -17.70 2.56 4.01
N THR A 11 -16.93 3.01 5.02
CA THR A 11 -16.35 2.13 6.05
C THR A 11 -17.39 1.67 7.08
N GLU A 12 -18.60 2.20 7.06
CA GLU A 12 -19.68 1.74 7.95
C GLU A 12 -19.97 0.25 7.72
N GLY A 13 -19.83 -0.53 8.81
CA GLY A 13 -19.90 -1.99 8.81
C GLY A 13 -18.55 -2.71 8.68
N PHE A 14 -17.43 -2.02 8.37
CA PHE A 14 -16.09 -2.62 8.28
C PHE A 14 -15.09 -2.05 9.28
N ARG A 15 -15.47 -1.02 10.05
CA ARG A 15 -14.62 -0.34 11.05
C ARG A 15 -14.00 -1.31 12.05
N GLY A 16 -14.79 -2.29 12.53
CA GLY A 16 -14.29 -3.31 13.47
C GLY A 16 -13.18 -4.19 12.86
N LYS A 17 -13.29 -4.54 11.57
CA LYS A 17 -12.27 -5.34 10.89
C LYS A 17 -11.01 -4.54 10.60
N ILE A 18 -11.16 -3.26 10.27
CA ILE A 18 -10.03 -2.33 10.09
C ILE A 18 -9.31 -2.15 11.43
N ALA A 19 -10.04 -1.89 12.51
CA ALA A 19 -9.49 -1.79 13.86
C ALA A 19 -8.77 -3.07 14.28
N PHE A 20 -9.36 -4.23 14.04
CA PHE A 20 -8.74 -5.53 14.34
C PHE A 20 -7.44 -5.74 13.54
N SER A 21 -7.43 -5.42 12.25
CA SER A 21 -6.21 -5.48 11.42
C SER A 21 -5.13 -4.52 11.93
N THR A 22 -5.53 -3.32 12.39
CA THR A 22 -4.60 -2.34 13.00
C THR A 22 -4.01 -2.86 14.30
N ILE A 23 -4.81 -3.47 15.17
CA ILE A 23 -4.35 -4.07 16.44
C ILE A 23 -3.34 -5.19 16.15
N LEU A 24 -3.64 -6.09 15.20
CA LEU A 24 -2.70 -7.13 14.80
C LEU A 24 -1.39 -6.55 14.27
N GLY A 25 -1.45 -5.46 13.51
CA GLY A 25 -0.27 -4.74 13.01
C GLY A 25 0.55 -4.12 14.14
N LEU A 26 -0.09 -3.54 15.16
CA LEU A 26 0.60 -3.01 16.34
C LEU A 26 1.26 -4.11 17.17
N ILE A 27 0.61 -5.25 17.36
CA ILE A 27 1.19 -6.40 18.05
C ILE A 27 2.42 -6.91 17.27
N SER A 28 2.31 -7.04 15.93
CA SER A 28 3.43 -7.41 15.07
C SER A 28 4.59 -6.40 15.18
N SER A 29 4.30 -5.10 15.24
CA SER A 29 5.30 -4.04 15.44
C SER A 29 5.95 -4.12 16.82
N ALA A 30 5.17 -4.40 17.87
CA ALA A 30 5.70 -4.61 19.23
C ALA A 30 6.69 -5.80 19.30
N PHE A 31 6.37 -6.92 18.66
CA PHE A 31 7.32 -8.03 18.51
C PHE A 31 8.58 -7.63 17.72
N GLY A 32 8.43 -6.74 16.72
CA GLY A 32 9.58 -6.17 16.00
C GLY A 32 10.51 -5.38 16.89
N VAL A 33 9.96 -4.51 17.75
CA VAL A 33 10.71 -3.73 18.75
C VAL A 33 11.35 -4.63 19.78
N ALA A 34 10.61 -5.61 20.33
CA ALA A 34 11.12 -6.58 21.29
C ALA A 34 12.32 -7.36 20.74
N ARG A 35 12.24 -7.77 19.47
CA ARG A 35 13.38 -8.45 18.80
C ARG A 35 14.62 -7.57 18.77
N LEU A 36 14.47 -6.28 18.40
CA LEU A 36 15.61 -5.34 18.35
C LEU A 36 16.20 -5.12 19.75
N ALA A 37 15.37 -4.99 20.77
CA ALA A 37 15.79 -4.86 22.15
C ALA A 37 16.57 -6.12 22.62
N MET A 38 16.08 -7.31 22.30
CA MET A 38 16.77 -8.57 22.62
C MET A 38 18.12 -8.70 21.88
N LEU A 39 18.20 -8.28 20.62
CA LEU A 39 19.45 -8.23 19.88
C LEU A 39 20.45 -7.27 20.51
N GLY A 40 20.01 -6.08 20.92
CA GLY A 40 20.85 -5.12 21.65
C GLY A 40 21.33 -5.68 22.97
N TRP A 41 20.47 -6.38 23.72
CA TRP A 41 20.85 -7.06 24.96
C TRP A 41 21.87 -8.19 24.71
N MET A 42 21.65 -9.01 23.68
CA MET A 42 22.59 -10.06 23.29
C MET A 42 23.98 -9.52 22.99
N ILE A 43 24.06 -8.40 22.26
CA ILE A 43 25.32 -7.71 21.96
C ILE A 43 25.98 -7.25 23.29
N GLY A 44 25.21 -6.68 24.20
CA GLY A 44 25.71 -6.26 25.52
C GLY A 44 26.28 -7.41 26.35
N LEU A 45 25.66 -8.59 26.33
CA LEU A 45 26.16 -9.79 27.00
C LEU A 45 27.45 -10.31 26.35
N LEU A 46 27.54 -10.27 25.03
CA LEU A 46 28.74 -10.65 24.29
C LEU A 46 29.96 -9.78 24.68
N PHE A 47 29.76 -8.46 24.83
CA PHE A 47 30.83 -7.56 25.29
C PHE A 47 31.23 -7.76 26.76
N LYS A 48 30.35 -8.32 27.58
CA LYS A 48 30.64 -8.69 28.97
C LYS A 48 31.37 -10.02 29.09
N GLY A 49 31.54 -10.81 28.01
CA GLY A 49 32.21 -12.10 28.01
C GLY A 49 31.37 -13.22 28.62
N GLU A 50 30.05 -13.09 28.63
CA GLU A 50 29.16 -14.12 29.17
C GLU A 50 29.26 -15.44 28.38
N PRO A 51 29.01 -16.60 29.04
CA PRO A 51 29.17 -17.90 28.42
C PRO A 51 28.16 -18.10 27.25
N VAL A 52 28.57 -18.87 26.25
CA VAL A 52 27.78 -19.17 25.05
C VAL A 52 26.40 -19.78 25.36
N THR A 53 26.27 -20.48 26.49
CA THR A 53 24.99 -21.06 26.95
C THR A 53 23.89 -20.02 27.17
N GLU A 54 24.23 -18.86 27.70
CA GLU A 54 23.30 -17.73 27.90
C GLU A 54 22.88 -17.12 26.54
N LEU A 55 23.80 -17.04 25.58
CA LEU A 55 23.52 -16.54 24.24
C LEU A 55 22.61 -17.49 23.45
N ILE A 56 22.78 -18.81 23.57
CA ILE A 56 21.93 -19.78 22.87
C ILE A 56 20.47 -19.63 23.30
N TRP A 57 20.20 -19.46 24.59
CA TRP A 57 18.83 -19.26 25.06
C TRP A 57 18.19 -18.01 24.49
N LEU A 58 18.93 -16.92 24.40
CA LEU A 58 18.46 -15.67 23.85
C LEU A 58 18.19 -15.78 22.34
N ILE A 59 19.02 -16.51 21.59
CA ILE A 59 18.80 -16.81 20.17
C ILE A 59 17.49 -17.58 19.97
N VAL A 60 17.24 -18.59 20.78
CA VAL A 60 15.99 -19.36 20.74
C VAL A 60 14.78 -18.45 21.00
N LEU A 61 14.89 -17.56 21.98
CA LEU A 61 13.82 -16.62 22.31
C LEU A 61 13.57 -15.62 21.16
N ILE A 62 14.62 -15.11 20.54
CA ILE A 62 14.54 -14.23 19.36
C ILE A 62 13.85 -14.98 18.20
N ALA A 63 14.23 -16.24 17.96
CA ALA A 63 13.60 -17.06 16.92
C ALA A 63 12.10 -17.27 17.19
N LEU A 64 11.72 -17.52 18.45
CA LEU A 64 10.31 -17.64 18.84
C LEU A 64 9.54 -16.34 18.59
N VAL A 65 10.10 -15.18 18.96
CA VAL A 65 9.50 -13.86 18.72
C VAL A 65 9.34 -13.60 17.23
N MET A 66 10.29 -14.01 16.39
CA MET A 66 10.18 -13.90 14.93
C MET A 66 9.05 -14.76 14.37
N ILE A 67 8.90 -15.99 14.85
CA ILE A 67 7.79 -16.87 14.43
C ILE A 67 6.45 -16.25 14.84
N LEU A 68 6.31 -15.80 16.08
CA LEU A 68 5.08 -15.14 16.56
C LEU A 68 4.76 -13.90 15.71
N ARG A 69 5.75 -13.04 15.45
CA ARG A 69 5.59 -11.88 14.57
C ARG A 69 5.06 -12.28 13.19
N GLY A 70 5.64 -13.32 12.57
CA GLY A 70 5.20 -13.83 11.28
C GLY A 70 3.75 -14.32 11.30
N MET A 71 3.32 -15.00 12.37
CA MET A 71 1.94 -15.43 12.56
C MET A 71 0.96 -14.24 12.66
N PHE A 72 1.29 -13.25 13.47
CA PHE A 72 0.45 -12.05 13.59
C PHE A 72 0.37 -11.26 12.30
N GLU A 73 1.48 -11.13 11.56
CA GLU A 73 1.51 -10.47 10.26
C GLU A 73 0.68 -11.24 9.22
N HIS A 74 0.75 -12.57 9.22
CA HIS A 74 -0.08 -13.41 8.36
C HIS A 74 -1.58 -13.21 8.66
N TRP A 75 -1.97 -13.22 9.93
CA TRP A 75 -3.35 -12.98 10.33
C TRP A 75 -3.82 -11.57 9.98
N ARG A 76 -2.95 -10.57 10.12
CA ARG A 76 -3.22 -9.20 9.67
C ARG A 76 -3.50 -9.16 8.18
N ALA A 77 -2.62 -9.73 7.36
CA ALA A 77 -2.77 -9.77 5.90
C ALA A 77 -4.07 -10.49 5.50
N MET A 78 -4.35 -11.64 6.10
CA MET A 78 -5.58 -12.40 5.84
C MET A 78 -6.85 -11.59 6.18
N THR A 79 -6.84 -10.89 7.31
CA THR A 79 -7.96 -10.04 7.73
C THR A 79 -8.13 -8.84 6.79
N ALA A 80 -7.02 -8.23 6.35
CA ALA A 80 -7.00 -7.15 5.39
C ALA A 80 -7.61 -7.57 4.06
N HIS A 81 -7.17 -8.69 3.49
CA HIS A 81 -7.72 -9.22 2.23
C HIS A 81 -9.19 -9.59 2.33
N LYS A 82 -9.62 -10.25 3.42
CA LYS A 82 -11.05 -10.55 3.65
C LYS A 82 -11.90 -9.28 3.73
N THR A 83 -11.38 -8.25 4.39
CA THR A 83 -12.09 -6.96 4.52
C THR A 83 -12.19 -6.26 3.18
N ALA A 84 -11.10 -6.23 2.41
CA ALA A 84 -11.02 -5.69 1.08
C ALA A 84 -12.04 -6.35 0.13
N ALA A 85 -12.08 -7.69 0.09
CA ALA A 85 -13.03 -8.45 -0.73
C ALA A 85 -14.51 -8.15 -0.38
N LEU A 86 -14.82 -7.94 0.92
CA LEU A 86 -16.17 -7.57 1.33
C LEU A 86 -16.54 -6.13 0.90
N VAL A 87 -15.62 -5.20 1.00
CA VAL A 87 -15.81 -3.82 0.51
C VAL A 87 -16.02 -3.83 -0.99
N GLN A 88 -15.19 -4.55 -1.73
CA GLN A 88 -15.28 -4.71 -3.18
C GLN A 88 -16.65 -5.26 -3.60
N LYS A 89 -17.12 -6.33 -2.94
CA LYS A 89 -18.43 -6.91 -3.21
C LYS A 89 -19.57 -5.91 -2.97
N LYS A 90 -19.51 -5.14 -1.87
CA LYS A 90 -20.50 -4.12 -1.52
C LYS A 90 -20.53 -2.96 -2.53
N LEU A 91 -19.33 -2.51 -2.96
CA LEU A 91 -19.19 -1.44 -3.94
C LEU A 91 -19.70 -1.87 -5.32
N ARG A 92 -19.28 -3.05 -5.79
CA ARG A 92 -19.78 -3.59 -7.08
C ARG A 92 -21.30 -3.69 -7.08
N ARG A 93 -21.89 -4.21 -6.03
CA ARG A 93 -23.35 -4.29 -5.92
C ARG A 93 -24.01 -2.92 -6.01
N LYS A 94 -23.54 -1.93 -5.24
CA LYS A 94 -24.07 -0.56 -5.31
C LYS A 94 -23.94 0.07 -6.68
N LEU A 95 -22.81 -0.17 -7.36
CA LEU A 95 -22.58 0.33 -8.71
C LEU A 95 -23.55 -0.33 -9.71
N PHE A 96 -23.75 -1.64 -9.63
CA PHE A 96 -24.70 -2.34 -10.49
C PHE A 96 -26.13 -1.86 -10.26
N ASP A 97 -26.56 -1.71 -9.00
CA ASP A 97 -27.89 -1.19 -8.66
C ASP A 97 -28.07 0.21 -9.24
N ARG A 98 -27.04 1.07 -9.13
CA ARG A 98 -27.08 2.44 -9.68
C ARG A 98 -27.13 2.49 -11.20
N ILE A 99 -26.37 1.61 -11.87
CA ILE A 99 -26.42 1.49 -13.34
C ILE A 99 -27.81 1.03 -13.79
N GLY A 100 -28.41 0.08 -13.05
CA GLY A 100 -29.78 -0.37 -13.31
C GLY A 100 -30.82 0.75 -13.21
N GLU A 101 -30.71 1.62 -12.20
CA GLU A 101 -31.57 2.79 -12.02
C GLU A 101 -31.44 3.82 -13.17
N LEU A 102 -30.22 3.99 -13.71
CA LEU A 102 -29.94 4.95 -14.80
C LEU A 102 -30.49 4.47 -16.15
N GLY A 103 -30.76 3.19 -16.28
CA GLY A 103 -31.38 2.59 -17.47
C GLY A 103 -30.46 2.44 -18.68
N PRO A 104 -30.92 1.74 -19.73
CA PRO A 104 -30.10 1.39 -20.90
C PRO A 104 -29.67 2.59 -21.75
N ALA A 105 -30.42 3.70 -21.72
CA ALA A 105 -30.07 4.92 -22.43
C ALA A 105 -28.78 5.57 -21.91
N TYR A 106 -28.46 5.40 -20.64
CA TYR A 106 -27.22 5.91 -20.04
C TYR A 106 -26.00 5.06 -20.42
N VAL A 107 -26.20 3.77 -20.63
CA VAL A 107 -25.15 2.76 -20.93
C VAL A 107 -24.84 2.70 -22.43
N GLY A 108 -25.24 3.69 -23.23
CA GLY A 108 -24.96 3.72 -24.68
C GLY A 108 -23.50 3.39 -25.03
N SER A 109 -23.25 2.91 -26.25
CA SER A 109 -22.03 2.25 -26.72
C SER A 109 -20.70 2.97 -26.39
N GLN A 110 -20.70 4.27 -26.33
CA GLN A 110 -19.50 5.07 -26.01
C GLN A 110 -19.14 5.11 -24.51
N ARG A 111 -20.07 4.78 -23.61
CA ARG A 111 -19.87 4.81 -22.16
C ARG A 111 -19.69 3.41 -21.54
N SER A 112 -20.02 2.36 -22.26
CA SER A 112 -19.93 0.98 -21.75
C SER A 112 -18.50 0.61 -21.34
N GLY A 113 -17.50 1.00 -22.12
CA GLY A 113 -16.10 0.78 -21.79
C GLY A 113 -15.65 1.51 -20.52
N ALA A 114 -16.00 2.77 -20.35
CA ALA A 114 -15.67 3.56 -19.16
C ALA A 114 -16.36 3.03 -17.91
N ILE A 115 -17.61 2.57 -18.03
CA ILE A 115 -18.35 1.93 -16.93
C ILE A 115 -17.69 0.61 -16.54
N THR A 116 -17.32 -0.22 -17.52
CA THR A 116 -16.63 -1.48 -17.28
C THR A 116 -15.26 -1.26 -16.59
N LEU A 117 -14.49 -0.29 -17.05
CA LEU A 117 -13.22 0.09 -16.44
C LEU A 117 -13.40 0.52 -14.98
N SER A 118 -14.41 1.35 -14.71
CA SER A 118 -14.72 1.78 -13.35
C SER A 118 -15.16 0.64 -12.43
N LEU A 119 -15.93 -0.33 -12.95
CA LEU A 119 -16.40 -1.51 -12.22
C LEU A 119 -15.27 -2.50 -11.91
N VAL A 120 -14.28 -2.60 -12.78
CA VAL A 120 -13.16 -3.53 -12.63
C VAL A 120 -12.01 -2.82 -11.92
N GLU A 121 -11.34 -1.89 -12.58
CA GLU A 121 -10.12 -1.25 -12.06
C GLU A 121 -10.41 -0.26 -10.92
N GLY A 122 -11.45 0.57 -11.03
CA GLY A 122 -11.79 1.55 -10.00
C GLY A 122 -12.14 0.89 -8.68
N VAL A 123 -12.86 -0.23 -8.72
CA VAL A 123 -13.21 -0.98 -7.51
C VAL A 123 -12.00 -1.71 -6.94
N GLU A 124 -11.08 -2.19 -7.77
CA GLU A 124 -9.83 -2.84 -7.33
C GLU A 124 -8.89 -1.86 -6.61
N GLN A 125 -8.77 -0.64 -7.11
CA GLN A 125 -8.01 0.42 -6.42
C GLN A 125 -8.58 0.74 -5.03
N LEU A 126 -9.91 0.75 -4.89
CA LEU A 126 -10.56 0.94 -3.60
C LEU A 126 -10.37 -0.25 -2.65
N GLU A 127 -10.20 -1.47 -3.17
CA GLU A 127 -9.83 -2.64 -2.39
C GLU A 127 -8.49 -2.42 -1.67
N THR A 128 -7.47 -2.02 -2.41
CA THR A 128 -6.14 -1.71 -1.86
C THR A 128 -6.21 -0.59 -0.83
N TYR A 129 -7.01 0.44 -1.10
CA TYR A 129 -7.18 1.56 -0.18
C TYR A 129 -7.77 1.14 1.17
N PHE A 130 -8.87 0.40 1.19
CA PHE A 130 -9.55 -0.01 2.41
C PHE A 130 -8.89 -1.21 3.11
N GLY A 131 -8.34 -2.14 2.33
CA GLY A 131 -7.74 -3.37 2.85
C GLY A 131 -6.33 -3.17 3.39
N GLN A 132 -5.52 -2.36 2.72
CA GLN A 132 -4.09 -2.23 3.04
C GLN A 132 -3.74 -0.82 3.53
N TYR A 133 -4.12 0.22 2.77
CA TYR A 133 -3.66 1.57 3.04
C TYR A 133 -4.16 2.12 4.38
N ILE A 134 -5.45 2.05 4.68
CA ILE A 134 -6.02 2.59 5.93
C ILE A 134 -5.44 1.90 7.17
N PRO A 135 -5.44 0.54 7.28
CA PRO A 135 -4.83 -0.12 8.42
C PRO A 135 -3.35 0.20 8.58
N GLN A 136 -2.59 0.23 7.47
CA GLN A 136 -1.16 0.55 7.49
C GLN A 136 -0.90 1.99 7.95
N LEU A 137 -1.72 2.93 7.50
CA LEU A 137 -1.62 4.34 7.93
C LEU A 137 -1.80 4.47 9.44
N LEU A 138 -2.80 3.78 10.01
CA LEU A 138 -3.02 3.77 11.46
C LEU A 138 -1.84 3.13 12.21
N VAL A 139 -1.32 2.01 11.72
CA VAL A 139 -0.13 1.37 12.30
C VAL A 139 1.07 2.31 12.23
N SER A 140 1.30 2.99 11.10
CA SER A 140 2.42 3.93 10.92
C SER A 140 2.35 5.12 11.87
N PHE A 141 1.16 5.58 12.22
CA PHE A 141 0.96 6.64 13.22
C PHE A 141 1.18 6.16 14.66
N LEU A 142 0.69 4.96 14.98
CA LEU A 142 0.72 4.43 16.35
C LEU A 142 2.06 3.79 16.72
N THR A 143 2.81 3.26 15.73
CA THR A 143 4.11 2.62 15.98
C THR A 143 5.15 3.57 16.58
N PRO A 144 5.34 4.83 16.12
CA PRO A 144 6.25 5.77 16.79
C PRO A 144 5.89 6.05 18.24
N ILE A 145 4.58 6.13 18.55
CA ILE A 145 4.10 6.32 19.93
C ILE A 145 4.46 5.10 20.79
N LEU A 146 4.27 3.90 20.26
CA LEU A 146 4.64 2.65 20.95
C LEU A 146 6.15 2.60 21.22
N ILE A 147 6.97 2.95 20.23
CA ILE A 147 8.43 3.00 20.36
C ILE A 147 8.83 4.05 21.41
N PHE A 148 8.22 5.22 21.34
CA PHE A 148 8.48 6.28 22.33
C PHE A 148 8.17 5.82 23.74
N CYS A 149 7.00 5.25 23.98
CA CYS A 149 6.61 4.74 25.29
C CYS A 149 7.59 3.69 25.82
N PHE A 150 8.13 2.83 24.95
CA PHE A 150 9.11 1.82 25.35
C PHE A 150 10.48 2.43 25.64
N VAL A 151 11.01 3.29 24.78
CA VAL A 151 12.36 3.86 24.89
C VAL A 151 12.42 4.97 25.96
N PHE A 152 11.31 5.65 26.23
CA PHE A 152 11.21 6.70 27.24
C PHE A 152 11.70 6.27 28.62
N TRP A 153 11.42 5.02 29.01
CA TRP A 153 11.86 4.45 30.29
C TRP A 153 13.33 4.05 30.31
N ILE A 154 13.98 3.95 29.15
CA ILE A 154 15.39 3.55 29.04
C ILE A 154 16.26 4.81 28.93
N ASP A 155 15.93 5.70 27.99
CA ASP A 155 16.72 6.90 27.69
C ASP A 155 15.83 7.96 27.02
N LEU A 156 15.57 9.05 27.75
CA LEU A 156 14.71 10.15 27.27
C LEU A 156 15.29 10.91 26.06
N PRO A 157 16.59 11.28 26.00
CA PRO A 157 17.20 11.88 24.82
C PRO A 157 17.07 11.03 23.56
N VAL A 158 17.30 9.73 23.67
CA VAL A 158 17.15 8.78 22.55
C VAL A 158 15.69 8.69 22.13
N ALA A 159 14.76 8.59 23.06
CA ALA A 159 13.32 8.58 22.75
C ALA A 159 12.89 9.83 22.00
N ALA A 160 13.33 11.00 22.43
CA ALA A 160 13.02 12.28 21.79
C ALA A 160 13.58 12.38 20.37
N THR A 161 14.81 11.93 20.14
CA THR A 161 15.41 11.90 18.80
C THR A 161 14.66 10.95 17.88
N LEU A 162 14.31 9.75 18.32
CA LEU A 162 13.55 8.77 17.52
C LEU A 162 12.18 9.32 17.10
N VAL A 163 11.44 9.96 18.01
CA VAL A 163 10.15 10.57 17.68
C VAL A 163 10.30 11.74 16.72
N SER A 164 11.32 12.57 16.91
CA SER A 164 11.58 13.70 16.01
C SER A 164 11.82 13.21 14.58
N PHE A 165 12.65 12.19 14.38
CA PHE A 165 12.87 11.58 13.07
C PHE A 165 11.64 10.87 12.52
N ALA A 166 10.85 10.19 13.36
CA ALA A 166 9.62 9.56 12.95
C ALA A 166 8.58 10.58 12.45
N LEU A 167 8.44 11.71 13.16
CA LEU A 167 7.58 12.81 12.72
C LEU A 167 8.09 13.42 11.41
N LEU A 168 9.40 13.66 11.30
CA LEU A 168 10.00 14.16 10.07
C LEU A 168 9.70 13.22 8.89
N ALA A 169 9.92 11.92 9.06
CA ALA A 169 9.64 10.90 8.04
C ALA A 169 8.16 10.85 7.64
N LEU A 170 7.25 11.16 8.56
CA LEU A 170 5.82 11.18 8.30
C LEU A 170 5.38 12.45 7.56
N PHE A 171 5.92 13.61 7.94
CA PHE A 171 5.51 14.91 7.39
C PHE A 171 6.28 15.30 6.13
N LEU A 172 7.53 14.86 5.96
CA LEU A 172 8.36 15.22 4.81
C LEU A 172 7.72 14.84 3.46
N PRO A 173 7.20 13.61 3.26
CA PRO A 173 6.49 13.28 2.03
C PRO A 173 5.21 14.09 1.81
N ALA A 174 4.52 14.47 2.89
CA ALA A 174 3.30 15.26 2.79
C ALA A 174 3.56 16.68 2.25
N MET A 175 4.73 17.25 2.54
CA MET A 175 5.13 18.57 2.01
C MET A 175 5.39 18.55 0.50
N TRP A 176 5.86 17.42 -0.06
CA TRP A 176 6.11 17.28 -1.51
C TRP A 176 4.95 16.67 -2.28
N HIS A 177 3.91 16.22 -1.59
CA HIS A 177 2.78 15.53 -2.21
C HIS A 177 2.10 16.31 -3.36
N SER A 178 2.02 17.63 -3.28
CA SER A 178 1.42 18.45 -4.33
C SER A 178 2.18 18.35 -5.66
N ARG A 179 3.51 18.33 -5.61
CA ARG A 179 4.38 18.16 -6.79
C ARG A 179 4.29 16.73 -7.35
N ASP A 180 4.23 15.73 -6.49
CA ASP A 180 4.12 14.32 -6.89
C ASP A 180 2.78 14.03 -7.58
N VAL A 181 1.68 14.66 -7.16
CA VAL A 181 0.37 14.52 -7.80
C VAL A 181 0.37 15.10 -9.21
N GLU A 182 1.01 16.25 -9.41
CA GLU A 182 1.09 16.90 -10.72
C GLU A 182 1.93 16.06 -11.70
N SER A 183 3.13 15.65 -11.30
CA SER A 183 3.99 14.77 -12.09
C SER A 183 3.38 13.39 -12.35
N SER A 184 2.56 12.87 -11.42
CA SER A 184 1.84 11.61 -11.60
C SER A 184 0.71 11.72 -12.62
N LYS A 185 0.00 12.87 -12.65
CA LYS A 185 -1.04 13.13 -13.66
C LYS A 185 -0.42 13.25 -15.06
N GLU A 186 0.68 13.98 -15.20
CA GLU A 186 1.40 14.09 -16.46
C GLU A 186 1.87 12.73 -16.98
N ARG A 187 2.45 11.91 -16.10
CA ARG A 187 2.83 10.52 -16.42
C ARG A 187 1.62 9.68 -16.85
N GLN A 188 0.50 9.78 -16.14
CA GLN A 188 -0.71 9.03 -16.48
C GLN A 188 -1.27 9.43 -17.85
N ILE A 189 -1.25 10.73 -18.18
CA ILE A 189 -1.65 11.22 -19.51
C ILE A 189 -0.69 10.69 -20.57
N ALA A 190 0.62 10.73 -20.34
CA ALA A 190 1.61 10.22 -21.27
C ALA A 190 1.47 8.70 -21.49
N TYR A 191 1.23 7.91 -20.43
CA TYR A 191 0.95 6.48 -20.56
C TYR A 191 -0.34 6.18 -21.32
N ALA A 192 -1.40 6.95 -21.10
CA ALA A 192 -2.66 6.78 -21.83
C ALA A 192 -2.51 7.09 -23.32
N ALA A 193 -1.79 8.16 -23.66
CA ALA A 193 -1.46 8.51 -25.05
C ALA A 193 -0.61 7.41 -25.71
N PHE A 194 0.44 6.94 -25.04
CA PHE A 194 1.28 5.84 -25.52
C PHE A 194 0.48 4.55 -25.72
N ALA A 195 -0.39 4.17 -24.78
CA ALA A 195 -1.21 2.97 -24.90
C ALA A 195 -2.17 3.04 -26.10
N SER A 196 -2.75 4.23 -26.38
CA SER A 196 -3.61 4.45 -27.52
C SER A 196 -2.83 4.29 -28.83
N GLU A 197 -1.68 4.94 -28.95
CA GLU A 197 -0.83 4.89 -30.14
C GLU A 197 -0.26 3.48 -30.40
N PHE A 198 0.10 2.78 -29.33
CA PHE A 198 0.53 1.40 -29.38
C PHE A 198 -0.56 0.44 -29.87
N LEU A 199 -1.79 0.65 -29.37
CA LEU A 199 -2.94 -0.16 -29.79
C LEU A 199 -3.29 0.08 -31.26
N ASP A 200 -3.28 1.33 -31.71
CA ASP A 200 -3.49 1.71 -33.12
C ASP A 200 -2.41 1.11 -34.02
N SER A 201 -1.15 1.10 -33.57
CA SER A 201 -0.04 0.49 -34.29
C SER A 201 -0.19 -1.02 -34.41
N ILE A 202 -0.66 -1.71 -33.34
CA ILE A 202 -0.93 -3.15 -33.40
C ILE A 202 -2.11 -3.47 -34.32
N GLN A 203 -3.20 -2.71 -34.25
CA GLN A 203 -4.36 -2.90 -35.11
C GLN A 203 -4.00 -2.63 -36.59
N GLY A 204 -3.14 -1.65 -36.84
CA GLY A 204 -2.61 -1.33 -38.17
C GLY A 204 -1.44 -2.19 -38.64
N LEU A 205 -0.98 -3.18 -37.85
CA LEU A 205 0.26 -3.92 -38.12
C LEU A 205 0.26 -4.64 -39.48
N ALA A 206 -0.86 -5.23 -39.88
CA ALA A 206 -1.00 -5.90 -41.18
C ALA A 206 -0.80 -4.89 -42.33
N THR A 207 -1.38 -3.70 -42.20
CA THR A 207 -1.24 -2.61 -43.19
C THR A 207 0.18 -2.06 -43.19
N LEU A 208 0.77 -1.78 -42.04
CA LEU A 208 2.15 -1.32 -41.91
C LEU A 208 3.16 -2.33 -42.50
N LYS A 209 2.91 -3.62 -42.31
CA LYS A 209 3.75 -4.68 -42.87
C LYS A 209 3.65 -4.76 -44.39
N SER A 210 2.46 -4.60 -44.97
CA SER A 210 2.26 -4.58 -46.40
C SER A 210 2.94 -3.40 -47.09
N PHE A 211 3.09 -2.26 -46.40
CA PHE A 211 3.82 -1.10 -46.90
C PHE A 211 5.32 -1.09 -46.52
N GLY A 212 5.85 -2.12 -45.87
CA GLY A 212 7.26 -2.19 -45.45
C GLY A 212 7.69 -1.17 -44.40
N GLN A 213 6.74 -0.57 -43.66
CA GLN A 213 7.00 0.52 -42.72
C GLN A 213 7.05 0.03 -41.23
N SER A 214 6.98 -1.26 -40.97
CA SER A 214 6.96 -1.82 -39.61
C SER A 214 8.17 -1.43 -38.74
N SER A 215 9.35 -1.28 -39.35
CA SER A 215 10.58 -0.88 -38.62
C SER A 215 10.56 0.60 -38.15
N LYS A 216 9.92 1.49 -38.90
CA LYS A 216 9.78 2.89 -38.51
C LYS A 216 8.88 3.08 -37.30
N THR A 217 7.82 2.29 -37.20
CA THR A 217 6.90 2.34 -36.06
C THR A 217 7.59 1.90 -34.76
N VAL A 218 8.45 0.87 -34.82
CA VAL A 218 9.27 0.42 -33.70
C VAL A 218 10.27 1.50 -33.25
N SER A 219 10.91 2.19 -34.18
CA SER A 219 11.84 3.29 -33.87
C SER A 219 11.13 4.48 -33.22
N TYR A 220 9.90 4.77 -33.63
CA TYR A 220 9.09 5.88 -33.07
C TYR A 220 8.68 5.58 -31.62
N THR A 221 8.28 4.36 -31.30
CA THR A 221 7.94 3.97 -29.93
C THR A 221 9.14 4.00 -28.98
N HIS A 222 10.34 3.72 -29.48
CA HIS A 222 11.58 3.87 -28.69
C HIS A 222 11.99 5.32 -28.42
N LEU A 223 11.68 6.24 -29.34
CA LEU A 223 12.01 7.67 -29.20
C LEU A 223 11.04 8.43 -28.28
N THR A 224 9.79 7.97 -28.17
CA THR A 224 8.74 8.62 -27.34
C THR A 224 8.70 8.11 -25.90
N LEU A 225 9.42 7.04 -25.57
CA LEU A 225 9.59 6.63 -24.17
C LEU A 225 10.50 7.65 -23.47
N PRO A 226 10.01 8.36 -22.44
CA PRO A 226 10.88 9.22 -21.65
C PRO A 226 11.96 8.35 -21.00
N THR A 227 13.20 8.51 -21.47
CA THR A 227 14.38 7.97 -20.80
C THR A 227 14.55 8.72 -19.49
N THR A 228 14.05 8.15 -18.39
CA THR A 228 14.41 8.57 -17.02
C THR A 228 15.65 7.86 -16.56
#